data_1a3c64895789d6692def929b313181ae
#
_entry.id   1a3c64895789d6692def929b313181ae
#
_cell.length_a   1.000
_cell.length_b   1.000
_cell.length_c   1.000
_cell.angle_alpha   90.00
_cell.angle_beta   90.00
_cell.angle_gamma   90.00
#
_symmetry.space_group_name_H-M   'P 1'
#
loop_
_entity.id
_entity.type
_entity.pdbx_description
1 polymer ?
#
loop_
_entity_poly.entity_id
_entity_poly.type
_entity_poly.pdbx_seq_one_letter_code
_entity_poly.pdbx_strand_id
1 'polypeptide(L)'
;MARQTEGQTVTDTTSSAPTPAALARRAEARPTPEQVTGAQSLVLSLESVGAEVVFGIPGGAILPAYDPLMDSVKVRHILVRHEQGAGHAAEGYASATGKVGVCMATSGPGATNLVTAIADAHMDSVPMVAITGQVASSSIGTDAFQEADIRGITMPITKHNYLVTDAAEIPRVIAEAFHIASTGRPGPVLVDISKDALQATTTFAWPPQIALPGYHPVTRPHAKQIREAVRLMAGSRQPVLYVGGGVIRAGAAEELRRLAELTGIPVVTTLMARGAFPDGHPLHLGMPGMHGSVAAVTGLQRSDLLIALGARFDDRVTGQLSSFAPGAKVIHADIDPAEISKNRVDDVPIVGDAKAIIAEIIAAIEAGEGEAASIGPDLYRDWSATTTRWSQDYPVGYTSHGEGALMPQQVIERLGAIAGPEAIYAAGVGQHQMWAAQFIGYERPNAWLNSGGAGTMGYSVPAAMGAKVGEPDRVVWAIDGDGCFQMTNQELATCVINDIPIKVAVINNSSLGMVRQWQSLFYNERYSNTDLHTSVGSRIPDFVKLADAYGCVGLRCERPEDLDATIEQAMAINDRPVIIDFVVERDAMVWPMVPAGVSNDAIQIARDAAPEWDREESEAIEQSTDADHDGK
;
A
#
# COMPACT_ATOMS: atom_id res chain seq x y z
N MET A 1 -36.66 -67.05 -10.18
CA MET A 1 -37.15 -65.74 -10.62
C MET A 1 -36.04 -64.74 -10.45
N ALA A 2 -35.29 -64.51 -11.50
CA ALA A 2 -34.16 -63.55 -11.56
C ALA A 2 -34.71 -62.20 -11.99
N ARG A 3 -34.37 -61.11 -11.26
CA ARG A 3 -34.54 -59.73 -11.72
C ARG A 3 -33.19 -59.19 -12.21
N GLN A 4 -33.15 -58.91 -13.50
CA GLN A 4 -32.08 -58.15 -14.14
C GLN A 4 -32.09 -56.71 -13.62
N THR A 5 -30.96 -56.22 -13.17
CA THR A 5 -30.68 -54.78 -12.93
C THR A 5 -29.93 -54.23 -14.13
N GLU A 6 -30.61 -53.37 -14.88
CA GLU A 6 -29.99 -52.57 -15.95
C GLU A 6 -28.96 -51.58 -15.37
N GLY A 7 -27.74 -51.65 -15.88
CA GLY A 7 -26.69 -50.70 -15.56
C GLY A 7 -26.89 -49.37 -16.31
N GLN A 8 -27.07 -48.29 -15.58
CA GLN A 8 -26.92 -46.92 -16.12
C GLN A 8 -25.44 -46.61 -16.29
N THR A 9 -25.01 -46.45 -17.53
CA THR A 9 -23.72 -45.85 -17.89
C THR A 9 -23.73 -44.37 -17.55
N VAL A 10 -22.94 -43.99 -16.55
CA VAL A 10 -22.61 -42.59 -16.25
C VAL A 10 -21.70 -42.13 -17.37
N THR A 11 -22.19 -41.24 -18.22
CA THR A 11 -21.37 -40.53 -19.19
C THR A 11 -20.55 -39.46 -18.44
N ASP A 12 -19.27 -39.70 -18.40
CA ASP A 12 -18.26 -38.77 -17.87
C ASP A 12 -18.20 -37.53 -18.79
N THR A 13 -18.88 -36.45 -18.42
CA THR A 13 -18.71 -35.14 -19.04
C THR A 13 -17.57 -34.40 -18.35
N THR A 14 -16.33 -34.78 -18.67
CA THR A 14 -15.16 -33.90 -18.40
C THR A 14 -15.30 -32.66 -19.27
N SER A 15 -15.75 -31.55 -18.67
CA SER A 15 -15.68 -30.22 -19.24
C SER A 15 -14.21 -29.83 -19.35
N SER A 16 -13.57 -30.16 -20.48
CA SER A 16 -12.23 -29.67 -20.78
C SER A 16 -12.28 -28.17 -21.01
N ALA A 17 -11.46 -27.43 -20.28
CA ALA A 17 -11.21 -26.00 -20.53
C ALA A 17 -10.91 -25.77 -22.03
N PRO A 18 -11.43 -24.71 -22.64
CA PRO A 18 -11.22 -24.48 -24.08
C PRO A 18 -9.72 -24.28 -24.35
N THR A 19 -9.24 -24.94 -25.41
CA THR A 19 -7.82 -24.85 -25.80
C THR A 19 -7.45 -23.43 -26.23
N PRO A 20 -6.18 -23.00 -26.07
CA PRO A 20 -5.71 -21.67 -26.54
C PRO A 20 -6.06 -21.37 -28.00
N ALA A 21 -6.08 -22.38 -28.87
CA ALA A 21 -6.48 -22.24 -30.28
C ALA A 21 -8.00 -21.98 -30.45
N ALA A 22 -8.84 -22.51 -29.57
CA ALA A 22 -10.27 -22.23 -29.58
C ALA A 22 -10.59 -20.83 -29.04
N LEU A 23 -9.80 -20.37 -28.07
CA LEU A 23 -9.87 -18.99 -27.53
C LEU A 23 -9.37 -17.96 -28.57
N ALA A 24 -8.28 -18.25 -29.28
CA ALA A 24 -7.75 -17.40 -30.35
C ALA A 24 -8.73 -17.24 -31.52
N ARG A 25 -9.40 -18.31 -31.94
CA ARG A 25 -10.43 -18.25 -33.01
C ARG A 25 -11.66 -17.44 -32.60
N ARG A 26 -12.01 -17.39 -31.28
CA ARG A 26 -13.09 -16.53 -30.78
C ARG A 26 -12.69 -15.06 -30.73
N ALA A 27 -11.40 -14.73 -30.51
CA ALA A 27 -10.89 -13.36 -30.48
C ALA A 27 -10.89 -12.68 -31.87
N GLU A 28 -10.70 -13.46 -32.98
CA GLU A 28 -10.62 -12.92 -34.34
C GLU A 28 -11.98 -12.68 -35.02
N ALA A 29 -13.12 -13.12 -34.44
CA ALA A 29 -14.42 -13.20 -35.11
C ALA A 29 -15.55 -12.42 -34.44
N ARG A 30 -15.29 -11.44 -33.55
CA ARG A 30 -16.39 -10.62 -32.99
C ARG A 30 -16.75 -9.47 -33.94
N PRO A 31 -17.92 -9.49 -34.60
CA PRO A 31 -18.49 -8.26 -35.16
C PRO A 31 -18.72 -7.30 -33.98
N THR A 32 -18.51 -6.00 -34.17
CA THR A 32 -18.91 -4.98 -33.18
C THR A 32 -20.42 -5.15 -32.94
N PRO A 33 -20.89 -5.55 -31.75
CA PRO A 33 -22.30 -5.85 -31.60
C PRO A 33 -23.11 -4.56 -31.70
N GLU A 34 -24.08 -4.51 -32.57
CA GLU A 34 -25.01 -3.38 -32.69
C GLU A 34 -25.88 -3.26 -31.44
N GLN A 35 -26.20 -4.40 -30.80
CA GLN A 35 -26.95 -4.47 -29.53
C GLN A 35 -26.31 -5.47 -28.56
N VAL A 36 -26.19 -5.06 -27.29
CA VAL A 36 -25.62 -5.84 -26.19
C VAL A 36 -26.49 -5.70 -24.94
N THR A 37 -26.34 -6.63 -23.99
CA THR A 37 -26.88 -6.40 -22.64
C THR A 37 -25.98 -5.40 -21.88
N GLY A 38 -26.52 -4.75 -20.82
CA GLY A 38 -25.72 -3.93 -19.93
C GLY A 38 -24.54 -4.68 -19.35
N ALA A 39 -24.70 -5.96 -19.04
CA ALA A 39 -23.63 -6.84 -18.57
C ALA A 39 -22.50 -7.01 -19.61
N GLN A 40 -22.86 -7.27 -20.86
CA GLN A 40 -21.89 -7.32 -21.97
C GLN A 40 -21.22 -5.96 -22.19
N SER A 41 -21.99 -4.86 -22.08
CA SER A 41 -21.46 -3.50 -22.15
C SER A 41 -20.45 -3.21 -21.05
N LEU A 42 -20.66 -3.69 -19.82
CA LEU A 42 -19.72 -3.60 -18.72
C LEU A 42 -18.40 -4.30 -19.05
N VAL A 43 -18.44 -5.57 -19.49
CA VAL A 43 -17.22 -6.34 -19.81
C VAL A 43 -16.47 -5.70 -20.99
N LEU A 44 -17.16 -5.29 -22.05
CA LEU A 44 -16.55 -4.58 -23.19
C LEU A 44 -15.93 -3.24 -22.77
N SER A 45 -16.53 -2.54 -21.79
CA SER A 45 -15.97 -1.31 -21.24
C SER A 45 -14.68 -1.59 -20.46
N LEU A 46 -14.66 -2.63 -19.60
CA LEU A 46 -13.47 -3.05 -18.87
C LEU A 46 -12.33 -3.45 -19.82
N GLU A 47 -12.62 -4.21 -20.86
CA GLU A 47 -11.65 -4.55 -21.91
C GLU A 47 -11.08 -3.29 -22.61
N SER A 48 -11.95 -2.30 -22.81
CA SER A 48 -11.61 -1.08 -23.58
C SER A 48 -10.80 -0.08 -22.75
N VAL A 49 -10.97 -0.03 -21.42
CA VAL A 49 -10.10 0.76 -20.53
C VAL A 49 -8.79 0.05 -20.20
N GLY A 50 -8.60 -1.20 -20.67
CA GLY A 50 -7.39 -1.96 -20.45
C GLY A 50 -7.33 -2.66 -19.09
N ALA A 51 -8.47 -2.96 -18.46
CA ALA A 51 -8.51 -3.83 -17.29
C ALA A 51 -8.08 -5.26 -17.70
N GLU A 52 -7.15 -5.85 -16.93
CA GLU A 52 -6.60 -7.19 -17.20
C GLU A 52 -7.14 -8.24 -16.23
N VAL A 53 -7.52 -7.80 -15.01
CA VAL A 53 -7.99 -8.68 -13.95
C VAL A 53 -9.10 -8.01 -13.14
N VAL A 54 -10.05 -8.84 -12.69
CA VAL A 54 -11.10 -8.48 -11.73
C VAL A 54 -11.07 -9.49 -10.60
N PHE A 55 -10.95 -9.03 -9.37
CA PHE A 55 -11.07 -9.85 -8.16
C PHE A 55 -12.48 -9.75 -7.62
N GLY A 56 -13.14 -10.87 -7.30
CA GLY A 56 -14.52 -10.75 -6.82
C GLY A 56 -15.21 -12.05 -6.47
N ILE A 57 -16.46 -11.92 -6.03
CA ILE A 57 -17.35 -13.03 -5.71
C ILE A 57 -18.70 -12.79 -6.40
N PRO A 58 -19.23 -13.78 -7.15
CA PRO A 58 -20.56 -13.69 -7.74
C PRO A 58 -21.67 -13.69 -6.68
N GLY A 59 -22.79 -13.05 -6.99
CA GLY A 59 -24.00 -13.05 -6.17
C GLY A 59 -25.20 -12.55 -6.96
N GLY A 60 -26.37 -12.63 -6.39
CA GLY A 60 -27.64 -12.49 -7.10
C GLY A 60 -27.82 -11.21 -7.91
N ALA A 61 -27.35 -10.07 -7.43
CA ALA A 61 -27.49 -8.78 -8.11
C ALA A 61 -26.46 -8.60 -9.24
N ILE A 62 -25.21 -9.04 -9.03
CA ILE A 62 -24.12 -8.88 -10.00
C ILE A 62 -23.99 -10.07 -10.97
N LEU A 63 -24.73 -11.18 -10.75
CA LEU A 63 -24.64 -12.39 -11.55
C LEU A 63 -24.73 -12.16 -13.07
N PRO A 64 -25.58 -11.25 -13.59
CA PRO A 64 -25.61 -10.99 -15.03
C PRO A 64 -24.26 -10.57 -15.61
N ALA A 65 -23.39 -9.88 -14.84
CA ALA A 65 -22.07 -9.46 -15.30
C ALA A 65 -21.07 -10.64 -15.38
N TYR A 66 -21.28 -11.69 -14.62
CA TYR A 66 -20.41 -12.87 -14.63
C TYR A 66 -20.56 -13.75 -15.87
N ASP A 67 -21.74 -13.75 -16.48
CA ASP A 67 -21.98 -14.53 -17.71
C ASP A 67 -21.06 -14.06 -18.86
N PRO A 68 -21.04 -12.80 -19.28
CA PRO A 68 -20.16 -12.34 -20.36
C PRO A 68 -18.66 -12.33 -19.99
N LEU A 69 -18.28 -12.36 -18.71
CA LEU A 69 -16.88 -12.55 -18.30
C LEU A 69 -16.31 -13.89 -18.76
N MET A 70 -17.14 -14.93 -18.88
CA MET A 70 -16.75 -16.23 -19.42
C MET A 70 -16.25 -16.16 -20.87
N ASP A 71 -16.71 -15.18 -21.63
CA ASP A 71 -16.36 -14.98 -23.03
C ASP A 71 -15.19 -14.00 -23.21
N SER A 72 -14.81 -13.24 -22.18
CA SER A 72 -13.69 -12.30 -22.24
C SER A 72 -12.36 -13.07 -22.31
N VAL A 73 -11.51 -12.67 -23.26
CA VAL A 73 -10.14 -13.17 -23.37
C VAL A 73 -9.10 -12.17 -22.86
N LYS A 74 -9.54 -10.96 -22.48
CA LYS A 74 -8.67 -9.87 -22.00
C LYS A 74 -8.76 -9.68 -20.51
N VAL A 75 -9.94 -9.89 -19.93
CA VAL A 75 -10.19 -9.69 -18.50
C VAL A 75 -10.26 -11.05 -17.81
N ARG A 76 -9.27 -11.36 -16.99
CA ARG A 76 -9.26 -12.54 -16.12
C ARG A 76 -10.07 -12.26 -14.86
N HIS A 77 -11.00 -13.12 -14.49
CA HIS A 77 -11.65 -13.06 -13.17
C HIS A 77 -10.97 -14.01 -12.19
N ILE A 78 -10.69 -13.53 -10.98
CA ILE A 78 -10.16 -14.32 -9.86
C ILE A 78 -11.22 -14.39 -8.76
N LEU A 79 -11.71 -15.60 -8.53
CA LEU A 79 -12.71 -15.88 -7.48
C LEU A 79 -12.02 -15.92 -6.11
N VAL A 80 -12.20 -14.88 -5.32
CA VAL A 80 -11.70 -14.76 -3.95
C VAL A 80 -12.60 -15.51 -2.95
N ARG A 81 -12.19 -15.52 -1.67
CA ARG A 81 -12.96 -16.16 -0.60
C ARG A 81 -13.71 -15.17 0.29
N HIS A 82 -13.34 -13.90 0.20
CA HIS A 82 -14.02 -12.79 0.89
C HIS A 82 -13.86 -11.51 0.06
N GLU A 83 -14.86 -10.63 0.02
CA GLU A 83 -14.82 -9.40 -0.78
C GLU A 83 -13.75 -8.42 -0.28
N GLN A 84 -13.47 -8.38 1.02
CA GLN A 84 -12.32 -7.63 1.55
C GLN A 84 -11.02 -8.10 0.89
N GLY A 85 -10.85 -9.41 0.73
CA GLY A 85 -9.71 -9.99 -0.02
C GLY A 85 -9.68 -9.53 -1.48
N ALA A 86 -10.85 -9.39 -2.14
CA ALA A 86 -10.92 -8.83 -3.50
C ALA A 86 -10.41 -7.38 -3.55
N GLY A 87 -10.83 -6.54 -2.60
CA GLY A 87 -10.40 -5.16 -2.53
C GLY A 87 -8.91 -5.03 -2.30
N HIS A 88 -8.34 -5.71 -1.29
CA HIS A 88 -6.90 -5.66 -1.03
C HIS A 88 -6.06 -6.32 -2.14
N ALA A 89 -6.59 -7.32 -2.87
CA ALA A 89 -5.92 -7.83 -4.05
C ALA A 89 -5.88 -6.80 -5.18
N ALA A 90 -6.97 -6.06 -5.38
CA ALA A 90 -7.00 -4.94 -6.33
C ALA A 90 -6.01 -3.83 -5.94
N GLU A 91 -5.88 -3.52 -4.65
CA GLU A 91 -4.86 -2.58 -4.15
C GLU A 91 -3.43 -3.07 -4.39
N GLY A 92 -3.16 -4.35 -4.07
CA GLY A 92 -1.85 -4.96 -4.29
C GLY A 92 -1.46 -4.97 -5.77
N TYR A 93 -2.40 -5.30 -6.66
CA TYR A 93 -2.23 -5.21 -8.11
C TYR A 93 -1.91 -3.78 -8.55
N ALA A 94 -2.70 -2.81 -8.08
CA ALA A 94 -2.51 -1.41 -8.46
C ALA A 94 -1.17 -0.85 -7.94
N SER A 95 -0.79 -1.18 -6.72
CA SER A 95 0.45 -0.69 -6.10
C SER A 95 1.70 -1.30 -6.74
N ALA A 96 1.64 -2.56 -7.17
CA ALA A 96 2.76 -3.23 -7.83
C ALA A 96 2.93 -2.79 -9.30
N THR A 97 1.82 -2.60 -10.03
CA THR A 97 1.83 -2.36 -11.48
C THR A 97 1.69 -0.89 -11.88
N GLY A 98 1.18 -0.03 -10.99
CA GLY A 98 0.78 1.34 -11.31
C GLY A 98 -0.53 1.45 -12.11
N LYS A 99 -1.21 0.32 -12.40
CA LYS A 99 -2.50 0.27 -13.10
C LYS A 99 -3.66 0.43 -12.12
N VAL A 100 -4.87 0.67 -12.64
CA VAL A 100 -6.08 0.70 -11.81
C VAL A 100 -6.47 -0.73 -11.41
N GLY A 101 -6.60 -0.98 -10.11
CA GLY A 101 -7.09 -2.25 -9.59
C GLY A 101 -8.61 -2.34 -9.69
N VAL A 102 -9.16 -3.52 -9.96
CA VAL A 102 -10.61 -3.72 -10.10
C VAL A 102 -11.10 -4.82 -9.19
N CYS A 103 -12.09 -4.52 -8.35
CA CYS A 103 -12.80 -5.52 -7.58
C CYS A 103 -14.31 -5.49 -7.88
N MET A 104 -14.98 -6.63 -7.76
CA MET A 104 -16.40 -6.75 -8.07
C MET A 104 -17.14 -7.60 -7.03
N ALA A 105 -18.27 -7.09 -6.53
CA ALA A 105 -19.08 -7.75 -5.51
C ALA A 105 -20.58 -7.63 -5.80
N THR A 106 -21.38 -8.47 -5.16
CA THR A 106 -22.85 -8.35 -5.19
C THR A 106 -23.34 -7.24 -4.25
N SER A 107 -24.65 -7.02 -4.24
CA SER A 107 -25.35 -6.09 -3.32
C SER A 107 -25.28 -6.55 -1.86
N GLY A 108 -25.72 -5.70 -0.94
CA GLY A 108 -25.84 -6.01 0.48
C GLY A 108 -24.50 -6.35 1.11
N PRO A 109 -24.36 -7.55 1.72
CA PRO A 109 -23.14 -7.93 2.42
C PRO A 109 -21.92 -8.01 1.52
N GLY A 110 -22.07 -8.34 0.23
CA GLY A 110 -20.96 -8.34 -0.72
C GLY A 110 -20.38 -6.94 -0.90
N ALA A 111 -21.22 -5.95 -1.11
CA ALA A 111 -20.82 -4.55 -1.23
C ALA A 111 -20.25 -4.01 0.09
N THR A 112 -20.88 -4.26 1.23
CA THR A 112 -20.41 -3.75 2.52
C THR A 112 -19.10 -4.37 2.97
N ASN A 113 -18.77 -5.61 2.54
CA ASN A 113 -17.48 -6.23 2.81
C ASN A 113 -16.30 -5.57 2.07
N LEU A 114 -16.55 -4.73 1.05
CA LEU A 114 -15.51 -3.96 0.36
C LEU A 114 -15.13 -2.68 1.10
N VAL A 115 -15.92 -2.22 2.08
CA VAL A 115 -15.77 -0.89 2.69
C VAL A 115 -14.39 -0.68 3.30
N THR A 116 -13.85 -1.67 4.01
CA THR A 116 -12.51 -1.56 4.60
C THR A 116 -11.44 -1.36 3.53
N ALA A 117 -11.43 -2.15 2.46
CA ALA A 117 -10.46 -2.02 1.39
C ALA A 117 -10.62 -0.70 0.60
N ILE A 118 -11.87 -0.24 0.37
CA ILE A 118 -12.11 1.07 -0.23
C ILE A 118 -11.55 2.20 0.65
N ALA A 119 -11.75 2.12 1.97
CA ALA A 119 -11.22 3.11 2.91
C ALA A 119 -9.68 3.11 2.93
N ASP A 120 -9.07 1.94 2.86
CA ASP A 120 -7.62 1.75 2.79
C ASP A 120 -7.06 2.38 1.50
N ALA A 121 -7.60 2.01 0.35
CA ALA A 121 -7.23 2.58 -0.95
C ALA A 121 -7.37 4.12 -0.97
N HIS A 122 -8.40 4.67 -0.30
CA HIS A 122 -8.60 6.11 -0.18
C HIS A 122 -7.49 6.78 0.64
N MET A 123 -7.16 6.21 1.80
CA MET A 123 -6.12 6.73 2.71
C MET A 123 -4.74 6.69 2.06
N ASP A 124 -4.43 5.64 1.31
CA ASP A 124 -3.12 5.41 0.69
C ASP A 124 -3.03 5.83 -0.78
N SER A 125 -4.08 6.50 -1.28
CA SER A 125 -4.11 7.04 -2.65
C SER A 125 -3.85 5.96 -3.70
N VAL A 126 -4.51 4.80 -3.56
CA VAL A 126 -4.40 3.67 -4.50
C VAL A 126 -5.52 3.75 -5.53
N PRO A 127 -5.21 3.78 -6.85
CA PRO A 127 -6.23 3.82 -7.88
C PRO A 127 -6.99 2.51 -7.95
N MET A 128 -8.28 2.53 -7.62
CA MET A 128 -9.14 1.36 -7.61
C MET A 128 -10.54 1.68 -8.15
N VAL A 129 -11.13 0.76 -8.91
CA VAL A 129 -12.54 0.79 -9.29
C VAL A 129 -13.25 -0.40 -8.64
N ALA A 130 -14.14 -0.10 -7.70
CA ALA A 130 -14.98 -1.08 -7.04
C ALA A 130 -16.35 -1.12 -7.74
N ILE A 131 -16.72 -2.27 -8.29
CA ILE A 131 -17.98 -2.48 -9.01
C ILE A 131 -18.90 -3.30 -8.10
N THR A 132 -20.07 -2.77 -7.77
CA THR A 132 -21.07 -3.47 -6.98
C THR A 132 -22.35 -3.67 -7.78
N GLY A 133 -23.00 -4.81 -7.58
CA GLY A 133 -24.36 -4.99 -8.04
C GLY A 133 -25.34 -4.39 -7.05
N GLN A 134 -26.44 -3.81 -7.55
CA GLN A 134 -27.54 -3.32 -6.73
C GLN A 134 -28.83 -4.08 -7.06
N VAL A 135 -29.79 -4.08 -6.14
CA VAL A 135 -31.13 -4.60 -6.41
C VAL A 135 -31.74 -3.90 -7.64
N ALA A 136 -32.81 -4.46 -8.22
CA ALA A 136 -33.49 -3.81 -9.34
C ALA A 136 -33.88 -2.36 -9.00
N SER A 137 -33.78 -1.44 -9.94
CA SER A 137 -34.02 -0.01 -9.73
C SER A 137 -35.36 0.31 -9.08
N SER A 138 -36.40 -0.48 -9.41
CA SER A 138 -37.73 -0.37 -8.82
C SER A 138 -37.81 -0.80 -7.34
N SER A 139 -36.80 -1.49 -6.84
CA SER A 139 -36.74 -2.00 -5.46
C SER A 139 -35.83 -1.16 -4.56
N ILE A 140 -35.08 -0.20 -5.10
CA ILE A 140 -34.20 0.67 -4.32
C ILE A 140 -35.04 1.54 -3.38
N GLY A 141 -34.67 1.55 -2.10
CA GLY A 141 -35.37 2.29 -1.04
C GLY A 141 -36.59 1.57 -0.45
N THR A 142 -36.72 0.25 -0.70
CA THR A 142 -37.85 -0.54 -0.19
C THR A 142 -37.45 -1.57 0.88
N ASP A 143 -36.19 -1.55 1.33
CA ASP A 143 -35.59 -2.58 2.20
C ASP A 143 -35.64 -3.98 1.57
N ALA A 144 -35.44 -4.05 0.26
CA ALA A 144 -35.39 -5.29 -0.48
C ALA A 144 -34.27 -6.22 0.01
N PHE A 145 -34.43 -7.54 -0.21
CA PHE A 145 -33.43 -8.51 0.17
C PHE A 145 -32.04 -8.18 -0.40
N GLN A 146 -31.04 -8.05 0.48
CA GLN A 146 -29.67 -7.65 0.16
C GLN A 146 -29.56 -6.24 -0.45
N GLU A 147 -30.49 -5.36 -0.20
CA GLU A 147 -30.30 -3.94 -0.47
C GLU A 147 -29.34 -3.31 0.54
N ALA A 148 -28.43 -2.48 0.08
CA ALA A 148 -27.62 -1.58 0.90
C ALA A 148 -27.35 -0.30 0.12
N ASP A 149 -27.44 0.85 0.79
CA ASP A 149 -26.98 2.12 0.22
C ASP A 149 -25.46 2.21 0.26
N ILE A 150 -24.82 1.38 -0.56
CA ILE A 150 -23.34 1.32 -0.62
C ILE A 150 -22.76 2.65 -1.11
N ARG A 151 -23.48 3.39 -1.93
CA ARG A 151 -23.11 4.72 -2.39
C ARG A 151 -23.03 5.70 -1.20
N GLY A 152 -24.05 5.74 -0.34
CA GLY A 152 -24.04 6.55 0.87
C GLY A 152 -22.95 6.13 1.86
N ILE A 153 -22.77 4.83 2.05
CA ILE A 153 -21.75 4.27 2.95
C ILE A 153 -20.33 4.64 2.49
N THR A 154 -20.05 4.61 1.18
CA THR A 154 -18.71 4.85 0.65
C THR A 154 -18.45 6.30 0.24
N MET A 155 -19.42 7.19 0.33
CA MET A 155 -19.27 8.60 -0.06
C MET A 155 -18.05 9.29 0.57
N PRO A 156 -17.75 9.15 1.88
CA PRO A 156 -16.61 9.81 2.51
C PRO A 156 -15.25 9.13 2.23
N ILE A 157 -15.25 7.94 1.66
CA ILE A 157 -14.05 7.13 1.43
C ILE A 157 -13.79 6.81 -0.05
N THR A 158 -14.45 7.54 -0.97
CA THR A 158 -14.24 7.43 -2.42
C THR A 158 -13.99 8.80 -3.02
N LYS A 159 -13.25 8.87 -4.11
CA LYS A 159 -13.12 10.09 -4.91
C LYS A 159 -14.43 10.45 -5.59
N HIS A 160 -15.15 9.43 -6.04
CA HIS A 160 -16.48 9.55 -6.62
C HIS A 160 -17.22 8.21 -6.53
N ASN A 161 -18.55 8.27 -6.59
CA ASN A 161 -19.38 7.09 -6.65
C ASN A 161 -20.57 7.28 -7.59
N TYR A 162 -20.93 6.22 -8.30
CA TYR A 162 -22.03 6.20 -9.25
C TYR A 162 -23.10 5.19 -8.82
N LEU A 163 -24.36 5.53 -9.08
CA LEU A 163 -25.46 4.57 -9.14
C LEU A 163 -25.97 4.54 -10.58
N VAL A 164 -25.84 3.40 -11.24
CA VAL A 164 -26.20 3.20 -12.65
C VAL A 164 -27.48 2.38 -12.75
N THR A 165 -28.53 2.99 -13.24
CA THR A 165 -29.85 2.38 -13.45
C THR A 165 -30.24 2.29 -14.92
N ASP A 166 -29.42 2.81 -15.84
CA ASP A 166 -29.59 2.74 -17.28
C ASP A 166 -28.36 2.05 -17.94
N ALA A 167 -28.60 0.98 -18.67
CA ALA A 167 -27.57 0.25 -19.38
C ALA A 167 -26.76 1.11 -20.37
N ALA A 168 -27.37 2.15 -20.95
CA ALA A 168 -26.71 3.03 -21.90
C ALA A 168 -25.61 3.90 -21.25
N GLU A 169 -25.66 4.11 -19.94
CA GLU A 169 -24.67 4.90 -19.21
C GLU A 169 -23.41 4.11 -18.84
N ILE A 170 -23.44 2.78 -18.85
CA ILE A 170 -22.35 1.92 -18.39
C ILE A 170 -21.00 2.28 -19.06
N PRO A 171 -20.87 2.42 -20.40
CA PRO A 171 -19.58 2.74 -21.01
C PRO A 171 -19.00 4.08 -20.54
N ARG A 172 -19.86 5.11 -20.41
CA ARG A 172 -19.46 6.43 -19.92
C ARG A 172 -18.99 6.36 -18.48
N VAL A 173 -19.78 5.73 -17.60
CA VAL A 173 -19.46 5.63 -16.17
C VAL A 173 -18.17 4.86 -15.94
N ILE A 174 -17.92 3.75 -16.63
CA ILE A 174 -16.67 2.99 -16.51
C ILE A 174 -15.47 3.83 -16.99
N ALA A 175 -15.60 4.54 -18.12
CA ALA A 175 -14.53 5.42 -18.60
C ALA A 175 -14.21 6.54 -17.60
N GLU A 176 -15.26 7.20 -17.06
CA GLU A 176 -15.12 8.24 -16.04
C GLU A 176 -14.53 7.70 -14.74
N ALA A 177 -14.96 6.53 -14.27
CA ALA A 177 -14.45 5.89 -13.05
C ALA A 177 -12.95 5.61 -13.13
N PHE A 178 -12.47 5.04 -14.23
CA PHE A 178 -11.04 4.80 -14.45
C PHE A 178 -10.26 6.11 -14.56
N HIS A 179 -10.78 7.10 -15.27
CA HIS A 179 -10.16 8.41 -15.38
C HIS A 179 -10.04 9.10 -14.00
N ILE A 180 -11.11 9.12 -13.21
CA ILE A 180 -11.10 9.74 -11.87
C ILE A 180 -10.18 8.97 -10.93
N ALA A 181 -10.21 7.62 -10.96
CA ALA A 181 -9.38 6.80 -10.08
C ALA A 181 -7.88 7.04 -10.30
N SER A 182 -7.45 7.24 -11.56
CA SER A 182 -6.03 7.31 -11.94
C SER A 182 -5.45 8.72 -12.06
N THR A 183 -6.27 9.77 -12.08
CA THR A 183 -5.80 11.16 -12.30
C THR A 183 -5.93 12.04 -11.06
N GLY A 184 -5.17 13.15 -11.00
CA GLY A 184 -5.03 13.93 -9.79
C GLY A 184 -4.42 13.08 -8.67
N ARG A 185 -4.82 13.27 -7.41
CA ARG A 185 -4.50 12.31 -6.35
C ARG A 185 -5.25 11.00 -6.65
N PRO A 186 -4.57 9.87 -6.89
CA PRO A 186 -5.24 8.60 -7.17
C PRO A 186 -6.12 8.16 -5.99
N GLY A 187 -7.09 7.29 -6.26
CA GLY A 187 -7.94 6.78 -5.21
C GLY A 187 -9.14 5.97 -5.74
N PRO A 188 -9.96 5.40 -4.85
CA PRO A 188 -11.05 4.53 -5.23
C PRO A 188 -12.25 5.28 -5.79
N VAL A 189 -12.91 4.63 -6.76
CA VAL A 189 -14.22 5.04 -7.29
C VAL A 189 -15.15 3.83 -7.21
N LEU A 190 -16.37 4.06 -6.71
CA LEU A 190 -17.42 3.05 -6.67
C LEU A 190 -18.35 3.18 -7.87
N VAL A 191 -18.68 2.05 -8.49
CA VAL A 191 -19.71 1.95 -9.54
C VAL A 191 -20.73 0.91 -9.11
N ASP A 192 -21.89 1.37 -8.62
CA ASP A 192 -23.01 0.53 -8.17
C ASP A 192 -24.02 0.41 -9.31
N ILE A 193 -24.28 -0.82 -9.80
CA ILE A 193 -25.08 -1.05 -11.01
C ILE A 193 -26.30 -1.89 -10.66
N SER A 194 -27.49 -1.35 -10.94
CA SER A 194 -28.73 -2.07 -10.70
C SER A 194 -28.85 -3.31 -11.60
N LYS A 195 -29.46 -4.38 -11.06
CA LYS A 195 -29.60 -5.66 -11.75
C LYS A 195 -30.34 -5.55 -13.08
N ASP A 196 -31.37 -4.74 -13.13
CA ASP A 196 -32.16 -4.51 -14.35
C ASP A 196 -31.37 -3.72 -15.40
N ALA A 197 -30.49 -2.81 -15.01
CA ALA A 197 -29.57 -2.15 -15.95
C ALA A 197 -28.56 -3.15 -16.56
N LEU A 198 -28.04 -4.10 -15.76
CA LEU A 198 -27.18 -5.16 -16.29
C LEU A 198 -27.89 -6.08 -17.27
N GLN A 199 -29.21 -6.30 -17.09
CA GLN A 199 -30.03 -7.18 -17.92
C GLN A 199 -30.63 -6.49 -19.14
N ALA A 200 -30.79 -5.15 -19.10
CA ALA A 200 -31.39 -4.39 -20.19
C ALA A 200 -30.52 -4.40 -21.46
N THR A 201 -31.16 -4.33 -22.61
CA THR A 201 -30.48 -4.23 -23.92
C THR A 201 -30.12 -2.78 -24.21
N THR A 202 -28.89 -2.57 -24.68
CA THR A 202 -28.36 -1.26 -25.09
C THR A 202 -27.46 -1.38 -26.32
N THR A 203 -27.05 -0.25 -26.87
CA THR A 203 -26.04 -0.20 -27.96
C THR A 203 -24.70 0.19 -27.36
N PHE A 204 -23.67 -0.65 -27.52
CA PHE A 204 -22.33 -0.34 -27.08
C PHE A 204 -21.62 0.60 -28.04
N ALA A 205 -21.07 1.70 -27.54
CA ALA A 205 -20.26 2.66 -28.29
C ALA A 205 -19.01 3.04 -27.48
N TRP A 206 -17.84 2.99 -28.13
CA TRP A 206 -16.57 3.33 -27.50
C TRP A 206 -15.63 4.10 -28.46
N PRO A 207 -14.85 5.12 -28.02
CA PRO A 207 -14.88 5.69 -26.67
C PRO A 207 -16.12 6.54 -26.42
N PRO A 208 -16.67 6.56 -25.19
CA PRO A 208 -17.77 7.44 -24.84
C PRO A 208 -17.27 8.88 -24.67
N GLN A 209 -18.19 9.84 -24.77
CA GLN A 209 -17.89 11.20 -24.39
C GLN A 209 -17.85 11.32 -22.85
N ILE A 210 -16.67 11.66 -22.28
CA ILE A 210 -16.51 11.96 -20.86
C ILE A 210 -17.07 13.35 -20.58
N ALA A 211 -17.93 13.46 -19.55
CA ALA A 211 -18.57 14.70 -19.13
C ALA A 211 -18.28 15.02 -17.65
N LEU A 212 -17.09 15.54 -17.38
CA LEU A 212 -16.62 15.90 -16.03
C LEU A 212 -16.25 17.39 -15.96
N PRO A 213 -17.21 18.32 -16.08
CA PRO A 213 -16.94 19.75 -16.23
C PRO A 213 -16.27 20.38 -15.00
N GLY A 214 -16.40 19.79 -13.81
CA GLY A 214 -15.77 20.25 -12.57
C GLY A 214 -14.46 19.56 -12.19
N TYR A 215 -13.97 18.60 -12.99
CA TYR A 215 -12.80 17.80 -12.66
C TYR A 215 -11.62 18.13 -13.57
N HIS A 216 -10.72 18.98 -13.08
CA HIS A 216 -9.55 19.45 -13.81
C HIS A 216 -8.31 19.42 -12.89
N PRO A 217 -7.67 18.25 -12.69
CA PRO A 217 -6.46 18.15 -11.88
C PRO A 217 -5.34 19.07 -12.43
N VAL A 218 -4.71 19.82 -11.54
CA VAL A 218 -3.58 20.67 -11.88
C VAL A 218 -2.31 19.80 -11.87
N THR A 219 -1.72 19.56 -13.02
CA THR A 219 -0.52 18.72 -13.15
C THR A 219 0.76 19.55 -13.32
N ARG A 220 0.67 20.77 -13.86
CA ARG A 220 1.83 21.62 -14.09
C ARG A 220 1.99 22.66 -12.98
N PRO A 221 3.19 22.75 -12.37
CA PRO A 221 3.43 23.75 -11.34
C PRO A 221 3.45 25.18 -11.91
N HIS A 222 3.19 26.15 -11.05
CA HIS A 222 3.28 27.54 -11.44
C HIS A 222 4.74 28.05 -11.33
N ALA A 223 5.31 28.54 -12.43
CA ALA A 223 6.71 28.96 -12.52
C ALA A 223 7.18 29.96 -11.44
N LYS A 224 6.28 30.80 -10.89
CA LYS A 224 6.61 31.68 -9.76
C LYS A 224 6.96 30.86 -8.52
N GLN A 225 6.18 29.80 -8.22
CA GLN A 225 6.42 28.96 -7.05
C GLN A 225 7.71 28.17 -7.16
N ILE A 226 8.06 27.72 -8.37
CA ILE A 226 9.37 27.07 -8.63
C ILE A 226 10.53 28.04 -8.32
N ARG A 227 10.46 29.30 -8.79
CA ARG A 227 11.50 30.28 -8.49
C ARG A 227 11.62 30.59 -6.99
N GLU A 228 10.48 30.70 -6.28
CA GLU A 228 10.49 30.92 -4.82
C GLU A 228 11.06 29.69 -4.08
N ALA A 229 10.74 28.48 -4.52
CA ALA A 229 11.31 27.26 -3.95
C ALA A 229 12.84 27.24 -4.11
N VAL A 230 13.35 27.49 -5.31
CA VAL A 230 14.80 27.57 -5.58
C VAL A 230 15.46 28.67 -4.76
N ARG A 231 14.80 29.83 -4.58
CA ARG A 231 15.29 30.90 -3.72
C ARG A 231 15.40 30.48 -2.24
N LEU A 232 14.40 29.75 -1.72
CA LEU A 232 14.47 29.22 -0.36
C LEU A 232 15.58 28.17 -0.22
N MET A 233 15.74 27.28 -1.21
CA MET A 233 16.83 26.30 -1.23
C MET A 233 18.20 27.00 -1.16
N ALA A 234 18.45 28.01 -1.99
CA ALA A 234 19.71 28.75 -1.99
C ALA A 234 20.01 29.47 -0.64
N GLY A 235 18.96 29.88 0.06
CA GLY A 235 19.07 30.55 1.37
C GLY A 235 19.19 29.61 2.57
N SER A 236 18.94 28.32 2.41
CA SER A 236 18.97 27.31 3.46
C SER A 236 20.40 26.80 3.71
N ARG A 237 20.61 26.20 4.89
CA ARG A 237 21.85 25.50 5.27
C ARG A 237 21.62 24.06 5.72
N GLN A 238 20.40 23.73 6.13
CA GLN A 238 20.01 22.45 6.70
C GLN A 238 18.73 21.88 6.02
N PRO A 239 18.68 21.83 4.67
CA PRO A 239 17.50 21.35 3.98
C PRO A 239 17.36 19.84 4.06
N VAL A 240 16.12 19.32 3.95
CA VAL A 240 15.81 17.90 3.81
C VAL A 240 14.77 17.70 2.72
N LEU A 241 15.00 16.75 1.82
CA LEU A 241 13.98 16.23 0.92
C LEU A 241 13.09 15.25 1.69
N TYR A 242 11.89 15.71 2.06
CA TYR A 242 10.88 14.94 2.76
C TYR A 242 9.93 14.29 1.74
N VAL A 243 10.14 13.00 1.46
CA VAL A 243 9.55 12.28 0.33
C VAL A 243 8.38 11.41 0.79
N GLY A 244 7.20 11.66 0.23
CA GLY A 244 5.99 10.88 0.45
C GLY A 244 5.64 9.94 -0.72
N GLY A 245 4.60 9.14 -0.53
CA GLY A 245 4.11 8.18 -1.54
C GLY A 245 3.72 8.81 -2.88
N GLY A 246 3.43 10.13 -2.91
CA GLY A 246 3.14 10.86 -4.14
C GLY A 246 4.26 10.82 -5.17
N VAL A 247 5.51 10.69 -4.75
CA VAL A 247 6.67 10.54 -5.66
C VAL A 247 6.62 9.20 -6.39
N ILE A 248 6.25 8.11 -5.70
CA ILE A 248 6.06 6.78 -6.33
C ILE A 248 4.87 6.83 -7.29
N ARG A 249 3.75 7.42 -6.88
CA ARG A 249 2.53 7.52 -7.72
C ARG A 249 2.75 8.37 -8.98
N ALA A 250 3.61 9.39 -8.91
CA ALA A 250 4.01 10.21 -10.06
C ALA A 250 5.06 9.55 -10.96
N GLY A 251 5.65 8.41 -10.56
CA GLY A 251 6.77 7.79 -11.26
C GLY A 251 8.02 8.68 -11.30
N ALA A 252 8.30 9.40 -10.19
CA ALA A 252 9.32 10.46 -10.11
C ALA A 252 10.60 10.04 -9.37
N ALA A 253 10.82 8.74 -9.17
CA ALA A 253 11.97 8.23 -8.40
C ALA A 253 13.32 8.60 -9.04
N GLU A 254 13.43 8.60 -10.37
CA GLU A 254 14.66 8.96 -11.09
C GLU A 254 14.93 10.47 -10.99
N GLU A 255 13.90 11.30 -11.16
CA GLU A 255 14.02 12.75 -10.99
C GLU A 255 14.39 13.11 -9.55
N LEU A 256 13.82 12.42 -8.55
CA LEU A 256 14.17 12.58 -7.14
C LEU A 256 15.66 12.26 -6.92
N ARG A 257 16.14 11.14 -7.43
CA ARG A 257 17.55 10.76 -7.31
C ARG A 257 18.46 11.82 -7.93
N ARG A 258 18.13 12.28 -9.14
CA ARG A 258 18.89 13.34 -9.83
C ARG A 258 18.89 14.63 -9.01
N LEU A 259 17.75 15.04 -8.44
CA LEU A 259 17.69 16.25 -7.59
C LEU A 259 18.59 16.11 -6.35
N ALA A 260 18.54 14.99 -5.66
CA ALA A 260 19.35 14.72 -4.49
C ALA A 260 20.87 14.74 -4.83
N GLU A 261 21.27 14.04 -5.92
CA GLU A 261 22.66 14.01 -6.37
C GLU A 261 23.16 15.39 -6.84
N LEU A 262 22.33 16.16 -7.54
CA LEU A 262 22.65 17.51 -8.02
C LEU A 262 22.89 18.48 -6.86
N THR A 263 22.09 18.36 -5.80
CA THR A 263 22.11 19.32 -4.68
C THR A 263 22.94 18.87 -3.49
N GLY A 264 23.07 17.55 -3.26
CA GLY A 264 23.67 16.98 -2.05
C GLY A 264 22.75 17.04 -0.83
N ILE A 265 21.44 17.33 -1.01
CA ILE A 265 20.48 17.41 0.08
C ILE A 265 20.12 16.01 0.58
N PRO A 266 20.16 15.74 1.89
CA PRO A 266 19.72 14.47 2.47
C PRO A 266 18.25 14.16 2.18
N VAL A 267 17.94 12.86 2.03
CA VAL A 267 16.61 12.35 1.67
C VAL A 267 16.03 11.51 2.80
N VAL A 268 14.78 11.78 3.14
CA VAL A 268 13.97 11.01 4.08
C VAL A 268 12.75 10.48 3.35
N THR A 269 12.53 9.15 3.37
CA THR A 269 11.37 8.52 2.72
C THR A 269 10.36 8.03 3.74
N THR A 270 9.11 8.51 3.65
CA THR A 270 8.03 8.04 4.54
C THR A 270 7.79 6.55 4.37
N LEU A 271 7.02 5.93 5.29
CA LEU A 271 6.61 4.52 5.18
C LEU A 271 6.00 4.21 3.80
N MET A 272 5.19 5.13 3.25
CA MET A 272 4.57 4.98 1.92
C MET A 272 5.52 5.26 0.76
N ALA A 273 6.70 5.80 1.02
CA ALA A 273 7.67 6.17 0.00
C ALA A 273 8.91 5.26 -0.02
N ARG A 274 8.91 4.16 0.75
CA ARG A 274 10.03 3.20 0.72
C ARG A 274 10.28 2.71 -0.71
N GLY A 275 11.53 2.78 -1.16
CA GLY A 275 11.91 2.48 -2.53
C GLY A 275 11.75 3.62 -3.54
N ALA A 276 11.18 4.78 -3.17
CA ALA A 276 11.22 5.99 -4.01
C ALA A 276 12.64 6.52 -4.17
N PHE A 277 13.49 6.26 -3.19
CA PHE A 277 14.92 6.55 -3.18
C PHE A 277 15.67 5.33 -2.68
N PRO A 278 16.79 4.90 -3.30
CA PRO A 278 17.47 3.68 -2.90
C PRO A 278 18.01 3.75 -1.47
N ASP A 279 17.78 2.71 -0.68
CA ASP A 279 18.26 2.66 0.72
C ASP A 279 19.79 2.63 0.82
N GLY A 280 20.47 2.03 -0.16
CA GLY A 280 21.92 2.01 -0.26
C GLY A 280 22.57 3.36 -0.62
N HIS A 281 21.80 4.40 -0.94
CA HIS A 281 22.35 5.69 -1.36
C HIS A 281 22.87 6.50 -0.16
N PRO A 282 24.09 7.11 -0.22
CA PRO A 282 24.69 7.83 0.91
C PRO A 282 23.88 9.00 1.47
N LEU A 283 23.01 9.60 0.67
CA LEU A 283 22.13 10.70 1.09
C LEU A 283 20.83 10.23 1.74
N HIS A 284 20.54 8.90 1.78
CA HIS A 284 19.34 8.38 2.38
C HIS A 284 19.47 8.27 3.90
N LEU A 285 18.62 8.96 4.63
CA LEU A 285 18.61 8.93 6.10
C LEU A 285 17.69 7.86 6.69
N GLY A 286 16.89 7.21 5.86
CA GLY A 286 15.92 6.19 6.28
C GLY A 286 14.48 6.72 6.34
N MET A 287 13.65 5.99 7.08
CA MET A 287 12.23 6.28 7.28
C MET A 287 12.04 7.16 8.54
N PRO A 288 11.20 8.21 8.50
CA PRO A 288 10.84 9.00 9.67
C PRO A 288 9.61 8.40 10.36
N GLY A 289 9.23 9.00 11.47
CA GLY A 289 7.98 8.71 12.17
C GLY A 289 8.18 7.91 13.46
N MET A 290 7.07 7.39 14.01
CA MET A 290 7.05 6.72 15.32
C MET A 290 8.18 5.69 15.49
N HIS A 291 8.47 4.92 14.44
CA HIS A 291 9.52 3.90 14.42
C HIS A 291 10.59 4.20 13.36
N GLY A 292 10.81 5.49 13.13
CA GLY A 292 11.82 5.96 12.18
C GLY A 292 13.25 5.81 12.70
N SER A 293 14.23 5.90 11.77
CA SER A 293 15.64 5.99 12.15
C SER A 293 15.91 7.31 12.88
N VAL A 294 16.87 7.31 13.80
CA VAL A 294 17.28 8.54 14.52
C VAL A 294 17.68 9.62 13.52
N ALA A 295 18.46 9.29 12.49
CA ALA A 295 18.91 10.25 11.49
C ALA A 295 17.75 10.87 10.69
N ALA A 296 16.73 10.08 10.31
CA ALA A 296 15.59 10.61 9.57
C ALA A 296 14.69 11.50 10.45
N VAL A 297 14.39 11.05 11.68
CA VAL A 297 13.56 11.80 12.63
C VAL A 297 14.25 13.12 13.01
N THR A 298 15.53 13.06 13.41
CA THR A 298 16.31 14.23 13.81
C THR A 298 16.62 15.14 12.63
N GLY A 299 16.88 14.56 11.45
CA GLY A 299 17.09 15.31 10.21
C GLY A 299 15.91 16.20 9.85
N LEU A 300 14.67 15.67 9.95
CA LEU A 300 13.46 16.48 9.78
C LEU A 300 13.32 17.52 10.89
N GLN A 301 13.51 17.11 12.16
CA GLN A 301 13.29 17.94 13.34
C GLN A 301 14.23 19.15 13.40
N ARG A 302 15.48 18.99 12.96
CA ARG A 302 16.55 20.02 13.00
C ARG A 302 16.76 20.78 11.70
N SER A 303 15.97 20.47 10.68
CA SER A 303 16.07 21.16 9.39
C SER A 303 15.68 22.65 9.51
N ASP A 304 16.27 23.49 8.67
CA ASP A 304 15.85 24.88 8.44
C ASP A 304 14.94 25.01 7.20
N LEU A 305 14.83 23.93 6.40
CA LEU A 305 13.98 23.85 5.23
C LEU A 305 13.51 22.42 4.97
N LEU A 306 12.20 22.21 5.06
CA LEU A 306 11.55 20.99 4.60
C LEU A 306 11.09 21.15 3.15
N ILE A 307 11.57 20.27 2.27
CA ILE A 307 11.10 20.18 0.88
C ILE A 307 10.21 18.94 0.80
N ALA A 308 8.92 19.13 1.10
CA ALA A 308 7.93 18.06 1.11
C ALA A 308 7.45 17.77 -0.32
N LEU A 309 7.70 16.56 -0.79
CA LEU A 309 7.38 16.08 -2.14
C LEU A 309 6.35 14.96 -2.06
N GLY A 310 5.08 15.25 -2.34
CA GLY A 310 3.98 14.29 -2.28
C GLY A 310 3.80 13.65 -0.89
N ALA A 311 3.98 14.46 0.18
CA ALA A 311 3.88 14.06 1.58
C ALA A 311 2.85 14.92 2.30
N ARG A 312 1.99 14.30 3.12
CA ARG A 312 0.82 14.97 3.74
C ARG A 312 1.00 15.41 5.18
N PHE A 313 2.20 15.35 5.75
CA PHE A 313 2.47 15.67 7.16
C PHE A 313 1.52 14.94 8.13
N ASP A 314 1.46 13.62 8.03
CA ASP A 314 0.61 12.84 8.93
C ASP A 314 1.19 12.74 10.35
N ASP A 315 0.31 12.43 11.31
CA ASP A 315 0.62 12.44 12.74
C ASP A 315 1.69 11.40 13.14
N ARG A 316 1.87 10.34 12.37
CA ARG A 316 2.89 9.32 12.64
C ARG A 316 4.30 9.84 12.36
N VAL A 317 4.44 10.81 11.45
CA VAL A 317 5.71 11.46 11.14
C VAL A 317 5.93 12.71 11.98
N THR A 318 4.89 13.54 12.14
CA THR A 318 5.04 14.82 12.84
C THR A 318 5.13 14.68 14.36
N GLY A 319 4.59 13.57 14.91
CA GLY A 319 4.41 13.50 16.35
C GLY A 319 3.55 14.68 16.83
N GLN A 320 4.00 15.38 17.86
CA GLN A 320 3.36 16.62 18.33
C GLN A 320 3.59 17.73 17.29
N LEU A 321 2.54 18.11 16.57
CA LEU A 321 2.61 19.01 15.42
C LEU A 321 3.17 20.41 15.79
N SER A 322 2.88 20.93 16.98
CA SER A 322 3.35 22.24 17.44
C SER A 322 4.87 22.31 17.62
N SER A 323 5.52 21.19 17.92
CA SER A 323 6.98 21.08 18.08
C SER A 323 7.69 20.45 16.88
N PHE A 324 6.95 20.11 15.81
CA PHE A 324 7.55 19.50 14.62
C PHE A 324 8.34 20.49 13.78
N ALA A 325 9.66 20.29 13.67
CA ALA A 325 10.58 21.12 12.89
C ALA A 325 10.33 22.62 13.06
N PRO A 326 10.40 23.18 14.29
CA PRO A 326 9.94 24.54 14.56
C PRO A 326 10.77 25.61 13.85
N GLY A 327 12.03 25.32 13.52
CA GLY A 327 12.93 26.20 12.79
C GLY A 327 12.78 26.17 11.27
N ALA A 328 12.02 25.20 10.73
CA ALA A 328 12.00 24.96 9.30
C ALA A 328 10.96 25.81 8.56
N LYS A 329 11.38 26.39 7.44
CA LYS A 329 10.49 26.79 6.35
C LYS A 329 10.01 25.57 5.58
N VAL A 330 8.88 25.70 4.88
CA VAL A 330 8.26 24.58 4.17
C VAL A 330 8.01 24.92 2.70
N ILE A 331 8.61 24.15 1.82
CA ILE A 331 8.17 24.01 0.42
C ILE A 331 7.28 22.76 0.38
N HIS A 332 6.01 22.92 0.03
CA HIS A 332 5.08 21.79 -0.04
C HIS A 332 4.60 21.59 -1.48
N ALA A 333 5.01 20.49 -2.08
CA ALA A 333 4.66 20.08 -3.43
C ALA A 333 3.70 18.90 -3.37
N ASP A 334 2.45 19.09 -3.80
CA ASP A 334 1.42 18.05 -3.84
C ASP A 334 0.49 18.23 -5.04
N ILE A 335 -0.03 17.11 -5.55
CA ILE A 335 -1.02 17.09 -6.63
C ILE A 335 -2.42 17.48 -6.11
N ASP A 336 -2.68 17.27 -4.81
CA ASP A 336 -3.94 17.56 -4.15
C ASP A 336 -3.88 18.93 -3.46
N PRO A 337 -4.58 19.94 -3.97
CA PRO A 337 -4.58 21.26 -3.34
C PRO A 337 -5.16 21.26 -1.92
N ALA A 338 -5.93 20.22 -1.53
CA ALA A 338 -6.49 20.10 -0.19
C ALA A 338 -5.45 19.69 0.87
N GLU A 339 -4.30 19.14 0.48
CA GLU A 339 -3.20 18.83 1.41
C GLU A 339 -2.34 20.05 1.72
N ILE A 340 -2.33 21.06 0.84
CA ILE A 340 -1.55 22.28 1.00
C ILE A 340 -2.00 23.06 2.24
N SER A 341 -1.07 23.34 3.16
CA SER A 341 -1.28 24.05 4.44
C SER A 341 -2.34 23.41 5.37
N LYS A 342 -2.65 22.13 5.17
CA LYS A 342 -3.65 21.42 5.97
C LYS A 342 -3.19 21.15 7.41
N ASN A 343 -2.02 20.56 7.56
CA ASN A 343 -1.43 20.21 8.86
C ASN A 343 -0.29 21.17 9.25
N ARG A 344 0.54 21.55 8.32
CA ARG A 344 1.65 22.49 8.49
C ARG A 344 1.49 23.65 7.52
N VAL A 345 1.64 24.88 7.98
CA VAL A 345 1.61 26.07 7.12
C VAL A 345 2.83 26.07 6.21
N ASP A 346 2.62 26.31 4.92
CA ASP A 346 3.66 26.29 3.90
C ASP A 346 4.15 27.70 3.61
N ASP A 347 5.47 27.87 3.43
CA ASP A 347 6.09 29.11 2.92
C ASP A 347 5.96 29.18 1.39
N VAL A 348 6.12 28.05 0.71
CA VAL A 348 5.97 27.92 -0.75
C VAL A 348 5.09 26.73 -1.10
N PRO A 349 3.78 26.94 -1.31
CA PRO A 349 2.86 25.92 -1.81
C PRO A 349 3.07 25.71 -3.31
N ILE A 350 3.16 24.44 -3.76
CA ILE A 350 3.29 24.09 -5.19
C ILE A 350 2.27 23.00 -5.51
N VAL A 351 1.16 23.38 -6.15
CA VAL A 351 0.19 22.39 -6.65
C VAL A 351 0.63 21.90 -8.01
N GLY A 352 0.76 20.57 -8.17
CA GLY A 352 1.15 19.94 -9.41
C GLY A 352 1.62 18.51 -9.24
N ASP A 353 1.91 17.86 -10.35
CA ASP A 353 2.49 16.52 -10.38
C ASP A 353 3.93 16.54 -9.88
N ALA A 354 4.29 15.61 -8.96
CA ALA A 354 5.61 15.60 -8.33
C ALA A 354 6.76 15.47 -9.34
N LYS A 355 6.58 14.67 -10.40
CA LYS A 355 7.59 14.51 -11.46
C LYS A 355 7.83 15.82 -12.20
N ALA A 356 6.75 16.52 -12.58
CA ALA A 356 6.85 17.81 -13.25
C ALA A 356 7.50 18.86 -12.34
N ILE A 357 7.12 18.90 -11.05
CA ILE A 357 7.70 19.84 -10.08
C ILE A 357 9.19 19.61 -9.90
N ILE A 358 9.61 18.37 -9.66
CA ILE A 358 11.03 18.03 -9.47
C ILE A 358 11.84 18.35 -10.73
N ALA A 359 11.31 18.02 -11.91
CA ALA A 359 11.99 18.33 -13.18
C ALA A 359 12.18 19.84 -13.42
N GLU A 360 11.18 20.67 -13.06
CA GLU A 360 11.29 22.13 -13.19
C GLU A 360 12.26 22.74 -12.14
N ILE A 361 12.31 22.19 -10.93
CA ILE A 361 13.31 22.59 -9.92
C ILE A 361 14.73 22.27 -10.43
N ILE A 362 14.96 21.05 -10.94
CA ILE A 362 16.24 20.64 -11.53
C ILE A 362 16.63 21.60 -12.67
N ALA A 363 15.73 21.86 -13.60
CA ALA A 363 15.99 22.74 -14.74
C ALA A 363 16.36 24.17 -14.28
N ALA A 364 15.69 24.70 -13.25
CA ALA A 364 15.99 26.02 -12.71
C ALA A 364 17.36 26.07 -12.01
N ILE A 365 17.78 25.01 -11.32
CA ILE A 365 19.10 24.91 -10.70
C ILE A 365 20.19 24.79 -11.78
N GLU A 366 20.00 23.95 -12.78
CA GLU A 366 20.97 23.74 -13.89
C GLU A 366 21.13 24.97 -14.79
N ALA A 367 20.09 25.81 -14.91
CA ALA A 367 20.21 27.10 -15.60
C ALA A 367 21.20 28.04 -14.90
N GLY A 368 21.43 27.88 -13.60
CA GLY A 368 22.44 28.60 -12.84
C GLY A 368 22.22 30.11 -12.80
N GLU A 369 20.98 30.59 -12.92
CA GLU A 369 20.66 32.01 -12.91
C GLU A 369 20.43 32.53 -11.48
N GLY A 370 21.03 33.66 -11.13
CA GLY A 370 20.85 34.33 -9.84
C GLY A 370 21.28 33.46 -8.65
N GLU A 371 20.39 33.30 -7.67
CA GLU A 371 20.65 32.55 -6.44
C GLU A 371 20.78 31.02 -6.71
N ALA A 372 20.18 30.50 -7.77
CA ALA A 372 20.27 29.08 -8.16
C ALA A 372 21.72 28.64 -8.43
N ALA A 373 22.59 29.52 -8.87
CA ALA A 373 24.02 29.26 -9.14
C ALA A 373 24.79 28.78 -7.89
N SER A 374 24.29 29.06 -6.69
CA SER A 374 24.92 28.65 -5.42
C SER A 374 24.53 27.26 -4.98
N ILE A 375 23.45 26.68 -5.56
CA ILE A 375 22.92 25.39 -5.13
C ILE A 375 23.80 24.26 -5.69
N GLY A 376 24.30 23.43 -4.80
CA GLY A 376 25.11 22.27 -5.11
C GLY A 376 25.62 21.59 -3.83
N PRO A 377 26.30 20.45 -3.93
CA PRO A 377 26.71 19.64 -2.77
C PRO A 377 27.59 20.41 -1.78
N ASP A 378 28.36 21.41 -2.24
CA ASP A 378 29.23 22.21 -1.38
C ASP A 378 28.43 23.11 -0.43
N LEU A 379 27.26 23.56 -0.84
CA LEU A 379 26.39 24.42 -0.02
C LEU A 379 25.88 23.72 1.24
N TYR A 380 25.63 22.41 1.15
CA TYR A 380 25.00 21.61 2.21
C TYR A 380 25.94 20.56 2.79
N ARG A 381 27.24 20.62 2.50
CA ARG A 381 28.25 19.61 2.88
C ARG A 381 28.26 19.35 4.38
N ASP A 382 28.28 20.39 5.21
CA ASP A 382 28.38 20.24 6.67
C ASP A 382 27.10 19.60 7.23
N TRP A 383 25.94 19.96 6.69
CA TRP A 383 24.67 19.34 7.06
C TRP A 383 24.58 17.87 6.66
N SER A 384 24.95 17.57 5.43
CA SER A 384 25.00 16.18 4.94
C SER A 384 25.97 15.34 5.76
N ALA A 385 27.13 15.87 6.16
CA ALA A 385 28.07 15.19 7.03
C ALA A 385 27.49 14.95 8.44
N THR A 386 26.77 15.92 8.99
CA THR A 386 26.10 15.81 10.30
C THR A 386 25.05 14.71 10.28
N THR A 387 24.16 14.71 9.30
CA THR A 387 23.10 13.70 9.20
C THR A 387 23.65 12.30 8.92
N THR A 388 24.74 12.20 8.15
CA THR A 388 25.46 10.93 7.93
C THR A 388 26.08 10.41 9.23
N ARG A 389 26.66 11.29 10.05
CA ARG A 389 27.17 10.91 11.38
C ARG A 389 26.05 10.33 12.25
N TRP A 390 24.88 10.94 12.31
CA TRP A 390 23.75 10.40 13.08
C TRP A 390 23.30 9.01 12.61
N SER A 391 23.36 8.75 11.30
CA SER A 391 23.08 7.41 10.78
C SER A 391 24.13 6.36 11.23
N GLN A 392 25.40 6.79 11.39
CA GLN A 392 26.49 5.92 11.83
C GLN A 392 26.49 5.72 13.35
N ASP A 393 26.19 6.78 14.12
CA ASP A 393 26.19 6.73 15.58
C ASP A 393 24.97 5.97 16.13
N TYR A 394 23.83 6.07 15.44
CA TYR A 394 22.55 5.46 15.84
C TYR A 394 21.93 4.59 14.73
N PRO A 395 22.63 3.53 14.31
CA PRO A 395 22.07 2.63 13.30
C PRO A 395 20.82 1.92 13.84
N VAL A 396 19.85 1.67 12.97
CA VAL A 396 18.74 0.78 13.32
C VAL A 396 19.29 -0.62 13.52
N GLY A 397 19.05 -1.21 14.69
CA GLY A 397 19.61 -2.49 15.07
C GLY A 397 18.77 -3.22 16.12
N TYR A 398 19.21 -4.41 16.49
CA TYR A 398 18.57 -5.22 17.52
C TYR A 398 19.62 -6.00 18.31
N THR A 399 19.27 -6.37 19.54
CA THR A 399 20.10 -7.21 20.40
C THR A 399 19.38 -8.54 20.64
N SER A 400 20.10 -9.65 20.49
CA SER A 400 19.55 -10.96 20.83
C SER A 400 19.41 -11.11 22.35
N HIS A 401 18.25 -11.54 22.81
CA HIS A 401 17.90 -11.69 24.23
C HIS A 401 18.16 -13.10 24.79
N GLY A 402 19.04 -13.89 24.19
CA GLY A 402 19.41 -15.22 24.72
C GLY A 402 20.06 -16.11 23.67
N GLU A 403 20.81 -17.12 24.14
CA GLU A 403 21.34 -18.13 23.24
C GLU A 403 20.22 -18.96 22.64
N GLY A 404 20.08 -18.92 21.30
CA GLY A 404 19.15 -19.74 20.51
C GLY A 404 17.76 -19.14 20.28
N ALA A 405 17.44 -17.94 20.74
CA ALA A 405 16.17 -17.27 20.41
C ALA A 405 16.20 -16.69 18.98
N LEU A 406 15.18 -17.01 18.18
CA LEU A 406 15.01 -16.43 16.84
C LEU A 406 14.39 -15.03 16.95
N MET A 407 15.18 -14.00 16.62
CA MET A 407 14.72 -12.63 16.68
C MET A 407 13.87 -12.29 15.44
N PRO A 408 12.71 -11.63 15.58
CA PRO A 408 11.87 -11.24 14.42
C PRO A 408 12.61 -10.30 13.45
N GLN A 409 13.46 -9.41 13.96
CA GLN A 409 14.29 -8.52 13.15
C GLN A 409 15.27 -9.33 12.29
N GLN A 410 15.90 -10.35 12.86
CA GLN A 410 16.82 -11.25 12.15
C GLN A 410 16.11 -11.99 11.02
N VAL A 411 14.90 -12.49 11.27
CA VAL A 411 14.07 -13.15 10.23
C VAL A 411 13.87 -12.23 9.04
N ILE A 412 13.44 -11.01 9.30
CA ILE A 412 13.09 -10.03 8.27
C ILE A 412 14.33 -9.54 7.51
N GLU A 413 15.41 -9.26 8.23
CA GLU A 413 16.70 -8.89 7.63
C GLU A 413 17.22 -9.98 6.68
N ARG A 414 17.25 -11.24 7.15
CA ARG A 414 17.71 -12.37 6.33
C ARG A 414 16.77 -12.65 5.16
N LEU A 415 15.45 -12.52 5.37
CA LEU A 415 14.45 -12.64 4.30
C LEU A 415 14.72 -11.61 3.20
N GLY A 416 14.91 -10.35 3.56
CA GLY A 416 15.22 -9.28 2.60
C GLY A 416 16.53 -9.52 1.86
N ALA A 417 17.59 -9.95 2.56
CA ALA A 417 18.90 -10.24 1.97
C ALA A 417 18.85 -11.42 0.98
N ILE A 418 18.10 -12.48 1.27
CA ILE A 418 18.01 -13.69 0.42
C ILE A 418 17.05 -13.46 -0.76
N ALA A 419 15.89 -12.84 -0.52
CA ALA A 419 14.92 -12.56 -1.58
C ALA A 419 15.37 -11.45 -2.53
N GLY A 420 16.14 -10.50 -2.02
CA GLY A 420 16.81 -9.45 -2.79
C GLY A 420 15.92 -8.29 -3.21
N PRO A 421 16.51 -7.26 -3.85
CA PRO A 421 15.84 -5.99 -4.15
C PRO A 421 14.78 -6.09 -5.26
N GLU A 422 14.77 -7.16 -6.03
CA GLU A 422 13.80 -7.38 -7.10
C GLU A 422 12.48 -7.99 -6.56
N ALA A 423 12.45 -8.51 -5.35
CA ALA A 423 11.23 -9.03 -4.75
C ALA A 423 10.23 -7.92 -4.42
N ILE A 424 8.95 -8.29 -4.33
CA ILE A 424 7.88 -7.44 -3.80
C ILE A 424 7.55 -7.94 -2.40
N TYR A 425 7.42 -7.01 -1.46
CA TYR A 425 7.11 -7.28 -0.08
C TYR A 425 5.79 -6.59 0.29
N ALA A 426 4.75 -7.37 0.57
CA ALA A 426 3.48 -6.89 1.08
C ALA A 426 3.40 -7.18 2.59
N ALA A 427 3.35 -6.14 3.41
CA ALA A 427 3.27 -6.34 4.85
C ALA A 427 1.85 -6.10 5.40
N GLY A 428 1.45 -6.96 6.33
CA GLY A 428 0.32 -6.69 7.21
C GLY A 428 0.67 -5.63 8.25
N VAL A 429 -0.22 -5.39 9.20
CA VAL A 429 -0.08 -4.29 10.16
C VAL A 429 0.28 -4.79 11.55
N GLY A 430 1.37 -4.26 12.10
CA GLY A 430 1.90 -4.62 13.40
C GLY A 430 3.41 -4.39 13.51
N GLN A 431 4.06 -5.04 14.49
CA GLN A 431 5.51 -4.96 14.66
C GLN A 431 6.26 -5.46 13.41
N HIS A 432 5.80 -6.54 12.78
CA HIS A 432 6.37 -7.10 11.56
C HIS A 432 6.40 -6.09 10.39
N GLN A 433 5.39 -5.21 10.28
CA GLN A 433 5.38 -4.13 9.30
C GLN A 433 6.52 -3.13 9.54
N MET A 434 6.70 -2.71 10.79
CA MET A 434 7.74 -1.75 11.16
C MET A 434 9.13 -2.37 10.95
N TRP A 435 9.34 -3.62 11.38
CA TRP A 435 10.61 -4.32 11.14
C TRP A 435 10.87 -4.53 9.64
N ALA A 436 9.85 -4.86 8.84
CA ALA A 436 10.01 -4.95 7.38
C ALA A 436 10.41 -3.61 6.76
N ALA A 437 9.82 -2.50 7.24
CA ALA A 437 10.20 -1.17 6.78
C ALA A 437 11.61 -0.74 7.24
N GLN A 438 12.12 -1.29 8.37
CA GLN A 438 13.43 -0.95 8.94
C GLN A 438 14.58 -1.82 8.40
N PHE A 439 14.36 -3.13 8.22
CA PHE A 439 15.44 -4.12 8.00
C PHE A 439 15.50 -4.68 6.57
N ILE A 440 14.49 -4.42 5.71
CA ILE A 440 14.57 -4.73 4.28
C ILE A 440 15.08 -3.51 3.53
N GLY A 441 16.10 -3.70 2.69
CA GLY A 441 16.59 -2.66 1.78
C GLY A 441 15.70 -2.54 0.54
N TYR A 442 15.16 -1.36 0.31
CA TYR A 442 14.32 -1.06 -0.85
C TYR A 442 15.09 -0.19 -1.84
N GLU A 443 15.46 -0.77 -2.98
CA GLU A 443 16.29 -0.11 -3.99
C GLU A 443 15.47 0.46 -5.16
N ARG A 444 14.16 0.18 -5.20
CA ARG A 444 13.28 0.56 -6.31
C ARG A 444 11.83 0.79 -5.87
N PRO A 445 11.07 1.65 -6.59
CA PRO A 445 9.65 1.87 -6.33
C PRO A 445 8.81 0.61 -6.59
N ASN A 446 7.60 0.57 -6.03
CA ASN A 446 6.61 -0.50 -6.17
C ASN A 446 7.10 -1.89 -5.68
N ALA A 447 8.12 -1.91 -4.81
CA ALA A 447 8.62 -3.13 -4.14
C ALA A 447 8.07 -3.29 -2.72
N TRP A 448 7.54 -2.23 -2.12
CA TRP A 448 6.96 -2.21 -0.78
C TRP A 448 5.48 -1.87 -0.84
N LEU A 449 4.64 -2.77 -0.35
CA LEU A 449 3.19 -2.65 -0.29
C LEU A 449 2.73 -2.79 1.16
N ASN A 450 1.95 -1.84 1.64
CA ASN A 450 1.43 -1.87 3.01
C ASN A 450 0.20 -0.96 3.14
N SER A 451 -0.57 -1.18 4.20
CA SER A 451 -1.65 -0.28 4.63
C SER A 451 -1.06 0.75 5.61
N GLY A 452 -0.63 1.89 5.10
CA GLY A 452 0.05 2.91 5.91
C GLY A 452 -0.90 3.90 6.57
N GLY A 453 -1.97 4.28 5.89
CA GLY A 453 -2.94 5.26 6.37
C GLY A 453 -4.04 4.67 7.24
N ALA A 454 -4.69 3.62 6.79
CA ALA A 454 -5.76 2.95 7.53
C ALA A 454 -5.23 1.97 8.58
N GLY A 455 -4.07 1.36 8.34
CA GLY A 455 -3.48 0.39 9.27
C GLY A 455 -4.26 -0.92 9.31
N THR A 456 -4.64 -1.45 8.15
CA THR A 456 -5.55 -2.59 8.03
C THR A 456 -4.83 -3.92 8.26
N MET A 457 -5.09 -4.56 9.39
CA MET A 457 -4.68 -5.95 9.62
C MET A 457 -5.38 -6.87 8.61
N GLY A 458 -4.62 -7.85 8.06
CA GLY A 458 -5.11 -8.75 7.02
C GLY A 458 -4.85 -8.25 5.58
N TYR A 459 -4.12 -7.15 5.40
CA TYR A 459 -3.77 -6.60 4.08
C TYR A 459 -2.82 -7.50 3.30
N SER A 460 -1.80 -8.11 3.93
CA SER A 460 -0.62 -8.70 3.28
C SER A 460 -0.92 -9.80 2.28
N VAL A 461 -1.67 -10.85 2.69
CA VAL A 461 -1.92 -12.05 1.86
C VAL A 461 -2.68 -11.70 0.58
N PRO A 462 -3.84 -11.02 0.62
CA PRO A 462 -4.54 -10.64 -0.59
C PRO A 462 -3.78 -9.60 -1.43
N ALA A 463 -3.07 -8.66 -0.81
CA ALA A 463 -2.25 -7.70 -1.56
C ALA A 463 -1.07 -8.39 -2.28
N ALA A 464 -0.40 -9.35 -1.62
CA ALA A 464 0.62 -10.17 -2.26
C ALA A 464 0.05 -11.02 -3.42
N MET A 465 -1.16 -11.56 -3.25
CA MET A 465 -1.88 -12.25 -4.32
C MET A 465 -2.09 -11.32 -5.52
N GLY A 466 -2.59 -10.13 -5.30
CA GLY A 466 -2.81 -9.14 -6.35
C GLY A 466 -1.52 -8.69 -7.02
N ALA A 467 -0.48 -8.44 -6.25
CA ALA A 467 0.85 -8.10 -6.75
C ALA A 467 1.45 -9.21 -7.62
N LYS A 468 1.32 -10.48 -7.19
CA LYS A 468 1.81 -11.64 -7.96
C LYS A 468 1.05 -11.84 -9.27
N VAL A 469 -0.23 -11.50 -9.30
CA VAL A 469 -1.03 -11.53 -10.53
C VAL A 469 -0.59 -10.45 -11.50
N GLY A 470 -0.27 -9.24 -11.00
CA GLY A 470 0.19 -8.12 -11.82
C GLY A 470 1.64 -8.25 -12.28
N GLU A 471 2.49 -8.87 -11.47
CA GLU A 471 3.92 -9.04 -11.67
C GLU A 471 4.30 -10.53 -11.57
N PRO A 472 3.88 -11.37 -12.55
CA PRO A 472 3.97 -12.83 -12.44
C PRO A 472 5.41 -13.36 -12.39
N ASP A 473 6.38 -12.64 -12.93
CA ASP A 473 7.79 -13.06 -12.98
C ASP A 473 8.57 -12.69 -11.70
N ARG A 474 8.01 -11.82 -10.85
CA ARG A 474 8.67 -11.39 -9.61
C ARG A 474 8.34 -12.33 -8.44
N VAL A 475 9.30 -12.48 -7.53
CA VAL A 475 9.04 -13.10 -6.23
C VAL A 475 8.21 -12.13 -5.38
N VAL A 476 7.14 -12.63 -4.77
CA VAL A 476 6.27 -11.83 -3.91
C VAL A 476 6.17 -12.49 -2.54
N TRP A 477 6.53 -11.72 -1.50
CA TRP A 477 6.40 -12.09 -0.11
C TRP A 477 5.24 -11.34 0.56
N ALA A 478 4.39 -12.09 1.27
CA ALA A 478 3.51 -11.54 2.30
C ALA A 478 4.24 -11.68 3.64
N ILE A 479 4.47 -10.57 4.34
CA ILE A 479 5.08 -10.53 5.68
C ILE A 479 3.97 -10.21 6.66
N ASP A 480 3.65 -11.15 7.54
CA ASP A 480 2.51 -11.02 8.43
C ASP A 480 2.83 -11.43 9.87
N GLY A 481 2.10 -10.89 10.82
CA GLY A 481 2.06 -11.42 12.18
C GLY A 481 1.03 -12.53 12.30
N ASP A 482 1.18 -13.41 13.28
CA ASP A 482 0.25 -14.51 13.53
C ASP A 482 -1.20 -14.06 13.73
N GLY A 483 -1.43 -12.91 14.39
CA GLY A 483 -2.77 -12.33 14.56
C GLY A 483 -3.32 -11.69 13.28
N CYS A 484 -2.49 -10.99 12.52
CA CYS A 484 -2.86 -10.32 11.29
C CYS A 484 -3.17 -11.34 10.17
N PHE A 485 -2.32 -12.36 10.02
CA PHE A 485 -2.47 -13.45 9.06
C PHE A 485 -3.82 -14.18 9.18
N GLN A 486 -4.32 -14.37 10.39
CA GLN A 486 -5.58 -15.06 10.63
C GLN A 486 -6.81 -14.34 10.07
N MET A 487 -6.70 -13.05 9.71
CA MET A 487 -7.85 -12.29 9.21
C MET A 487 -8.18 -12.57 7.74
N THR A 488 -7.19 -12.96 6.91
CA THR A 488 -7.37 -13.14 5.47
C THR A 488 -6.67 -14.39 4.90
N ASN A 489 -6.22 -15.31 5.75
CA ASN A 489 -5.53 -16.52 5.31
C ASN A 489 -6.36 -17.42 4.37
N GLN A 490 -7.69 -17.29 4.33
CA GLN A 490 -8.55 -18.02 3.41
C GLN A 490 -8.25 -17.73 1.93
N GLU A 491 -7.60 -16.60 1.61
CA GLU A 491 -7.18 -16.28 0.24
C GLU A 491 -6.04 -17.20 -0.27
N LEU A 492 -5.42 -17.97 0.60
CA LEU A 492 -4.50 -19.04 0.20
C LEU A 492 -5.19 -20.10 -0.67
N ALA A 493 -6.47 -20.40 -0.39
CA ALA A 493 -7.27 -21.27 -1.27
C ALA A 493 -7.45 -20.64 -2.66
N THR A 494 -7.60 -19.32 -2.74
CA THR A 494 -7.63 -18.58 -4.01
C THR A 494 -6.30 -18.70 -4.74
N CYS A 495 -5.19 -18.51 -4.03
CA CYS A 495 -3.86 -18.63 -4.60
C CYS A 495 -3.57 -20.03 -5.18
N VAL A 496 -3.92 -21.08 -4.44
CA VAL A 496 -3.70 -22.48 -4.88
C VAL A 496 -4.49 -22.80 -6.14
N ILE A 497 -5.79 -22.44 -6.17
CA ILE A 497 -6.66 -22.77 -7.32
C ILE A 497 -6.27 -22.00 -8.59
N ASN A 498 -5.63 -20.83 -8.44
CA ASN A 498 -5.26 -19.97 -9.56
C ASN A 498 -3.77 -20.02 -9.92
N ASP A 499 -2.99 -20.92 -9.32
CA ASP A 499 -1.54 -21.06 -9.51
C ASP A 499 -0.79 -19.75 -9.25
N ILE A 500 -1.07 -19.10 -8.10
CA ILE A 500 -0.47 -17.84 -7.67
C ILE A 500 0.56 -18.12 -6.55
N PRO A 501 1.83 -18.37 -6.89
CA PRO A 501 2.83 -18.86 -5.94
C PRO A 501 3.43 -17.71 -5.10
N ILE A 502 2.66 -17.14 -4.19
CA ILE A 502 3.16 -16.22 -3.17
C ILE A 502 3.93 -16.96 -2.07
N LYS A 503 4.79 -16.24 -1.37
CA LYS A 503 5.47 -16.71 -0.18
C LYS A 503 4.97 -15.93 1.03
N VAL A 504 4.67 -16.62 2.12
CA VAL A 504 4.12 -16.01 3.34
C VAL A 504 5.06 -16.26 4.50
N ALA A 505 5.58 -15.19 5.09
CA ALA A 505 6.35 -15.21 6.32
C ALA A 505 5.44 -14.82 7.49
N VAL A 506 5.05 -15.79 8.32
CA VAL A 506 4.29 -15.56 9.55
C VAL A 506 5.27 -15.33 10.68
N ILE A 507 5.38 -14.10 11.14
CA ILE A 507 6.21 -13.69 12.30
C ILE A 507 5.39 -13.96 13.56
N ASN A 508 5.56 -15.17 14.08
CA ASN A 508 4.72 -15.74 15.14
C ASN A 508 5.33 -15.51 16.52
N ASN A 509 4.87 -14.47 17.20
CA ASN A 509 5.19 -14.20 18.59
C ASN A 509 4.04 -14.55 19.55
N SER A 510 3.00 -15.20 19.06
CA SER A 510 1.79 -15.59 19.81
C SER A 510 1.05 -14.42 20.46
N SER A 511 1.14 -13.23 19.87
CA SER A 511 0.59 -12.00 20.46
C SER A 511 0.21 -10.96 19.39
N LEU A 512 -0.72 -10.06 19.76
CA LEU A 512 -0.90 -8.79 19.06
C LEU A 512 0.26 -7.85 19.47
N GLY A 513 1.44 -8.11 18.91
CA GLY A 513 2.72 -7.64 19.40
C GLY A 513 2.86 -6.12 19.53
N MET A 514 2.33 -5.32 18.58
CA MET A 514 2.41 -3.86 18.67
C MET A 514 1.57 -3.32 19.85
N VAL A 515 0.35 -3.84 20.04
CA VAL A 515 -0.52 -3.43 21.16
C VAL A 515 0.09 -3.91 22.48
N ARG A 516 0.65 -5.13 22.52
CA ARG A 516 1.36 -5.65 23.67
C ARG A 516 2.58 -4.77 24.04
N GLN A 517 3.36 -4.31 23.06
CA GLN A 517 4.47 -3.38 23.29
C GLN A 517 3.98 -2.09 23.99
N TRP A 518 2.88 -1.51 23.55
CA TRP A 518 2.29 -0.33 24.19
C TRP A 518 1.80 -0.61 25.60
N GLN A 519 1.23 -1.80 25.86
CA GLN A 519 0.86 -2.22 27.21
C GLN A 519 2.09 -2.35 28.11
N SER A 520 3.20 -2.85 27.56
CA SER A 520 4.47 -2.92 28.29
C SER A 520 5.03 -1.55 28.66
N LEU A 521 4.96 -0.59 27.73
CA LEU A 521 5.58 0.73 27.90
C LEU A 521 4.69 1.73 28.64
N PHE A 522 3.36 1.70 28.42
CA PHE A 522 2.46 2.76 28.87
C PHE A 522 1.39 2.30 29.87
N TYR A 523 1.22 0.99 30.10
CA TYR A 523 0.17 0.43 30.94
C TYR A 523 0.71 -0.52 32.03
N ASN A 524 1.98 -0.34 32.44
CA ASN A 524 2.63 -1.11 33.51
C ASN A 524 2.50 -2.64 33.31
N GLU A 525 2.71 -3.11 32.08
CA GLU A 525 2.66 -4.53 31.70
C GLU A 525 1.30 -5.21 31.99
N ARG A 526 0.23 -4.42 32.01
CA ARG A 526 -1.13 -4.94 32.15
C ARG A 526 -1.64 -5.43 30.81
N TYR A 527 -1.31 -6.66 30.47
CA TYR A 527 -1.66 -7.29 29.20
C TYR A 527 -3.14 -7.69 29.17
N SER A 528 -3.96 -6.92 28.45
CA SER A 528 -5.38 -7.15 28.29
C SER A 528 -5.69 -7.58 26.86
N ASN A 529 -6.07 -8.87 26.68
CA ASN A 529 -6.53 -9.44 25.42
C ASN A 529 -5.56 -9.28 24.23
N THR A 530 -4.26 -9.30 24.50
CA THR A 530 -3.22 -9.23 23.46
C THR A 530 -2.51 -10.57 23.23
N ASP A 531 -2.68 -11.54 24.15
CA ASP A 531 -2.13 -12.87 23.99
C ASP A 531 -3.03 -13.75 23.12
N LEU A 532 -2.46 -14.37 22.10
CA LEU A 532 -3.15 -15.29 21.17
C LEU A 532 -3.00 -16.76 21.58
N HIS A 533 -2.31 -17.04 22.69
CA HIS A 533 -2.17 -18.38 23.27
C HIS A 533 -2.82 -18.44 24.67
N THR A 534 -3.07 -19.65 25.16
CA THR A 534 -3.61 -19.85 26.50
C THR A 534 -2.50 -20.31 27.46
N SER A 535 -2.64 -19.99 28.76
CA SER A 535 -1.75 -20.45 29.85
C SER A 535 -1.77 -21.98 30.05
N VAL A 536 -2.75 -22.67 29.48
CA VAL A 536 -2.94 -24.12 29.60
C VAL A 536 -2.65 -24.79 28.25
N GLY A 537 -1.36 -24.79 27.86
CA GLY A 537 -0.88 -25.35 26.57
C GLY A 537 -1.03 -24.37 25.38
N SER A 538 -0.13 -24.50 24.42
CA SER A 538 -0.15 -23.70 23.20
C SER A 538 -1.39 -24.04 22.37
N ARG A 539 -2.36 -23.16 22.32
CA ARG A 539 -3.57 -23.27 21.50
C ARG A 539 -3.65 -22.18 20.45
N ILE A 540 -2.53 -21.88 19.80
CA ILE A 540 -2.52 -21.13 18.55
C ILE A 540 -2.75 -22.10 17.38
N PRO A 541 -3.28 -21.64 16.23
CA PRO A 541 -3.33 -22.45 15.04
C PRO A 541 -1.96 -23.00 14.66
N ASP A 542 -1.89 -24.27 14.27
CA ASP A 542 -0.68 -24.83 13.65
C ASP A 542 -0.64 -24.40 12.18
N PHE A 543 0.14 -23.38 11.88
CA PHE A 543 0.17 -22.79 10.55
C PHE A 543 0.76 -23.72 9.48
N VAL A 544 1.58 -24.70 9.86
CA VAL A 544 2.07 -25.75 8.94
C VAL A 544 0.94 -26.69 8.53
N LYS A 545 0.11 -27.12 9.48
CA LYS A 545 -1.09 -27.93 9.15
C LYS A 545 -2.13 -27.14 8.38
N LEU A 546 -2.26 -25.83 8.69
CA LEU A 546 -3.16 -24.95 7.94
C LEU A 546 -2.69 -24.81 6.49
N ALA A 547 -1.38 -24.67 6.26
CA ALA A 547 -0.80 -24.66 4.92
C ALA A 547 -1.15 -25.92 4.13
N ASP A 548 -0.94 -27.09 4.73
CA ASP A 548 -1.28 -28.39 4.13
C ASP A 548 -2.76 -28.49 3.80
N ALA A 549 -3.64 -28.04 4.71
CA ALA A 549 -5.08 -28.03 4.50
C ALA A 549 -5.54 -27.18 3.31
N TYR A 550 -4.82 -26.11 2.98
CA TYR A 550 -5.06 -25.28 1.79
C TYR A 550 -4.37 -25.81 0.53
N GLY A 551 -3.48 -26.80 0.64
CA GLY A 551 -2.67 -27.30 -0.49
C GLY A 551 -1.39 -26.47 -0.73
N CYS A 552 -0.99 -25.65 0.23
CA CYS A 552 0.26 -24.91 0.25
C CYS A 552 1.40 -25.77 0.81
N VAL A 553 2.65 -25.35 0.63
CA VAL A 553 3.78 -25.92 1.37
C VAL A 553 3.90 -25.20 2.71
N GLY A 554 3.90 -25.95 3.81
CA GLY A 554 4.10 -25.44 5.16
C GLY A 554 5.52 -25.73 5.66
N LEU A 555 6.24 -24.71 6.11
CA LEU A 555 7.56 -24.81 6.74
C LEU A 555 7.49 -24.20 8.14
N ARG A 556 8.41 -24.59 9.03
CA ARG A 556 8.58 -23.96 10.34
C ARG A 556 10.06 -23.73 10.62
N CYS A 557 10.36 -22.56 11.18
CA CYS A 557 11.68 -22.20 11.66
C CYS A 557 11.57 -21.68 13.10
N GLU A 558 12.31 -22.30 14.02
CA GLU A 558 12.31 -21.98 15.45
C GLU A 558 13.72 -21.59 15.95
N ARG A 559 14.75 -21.78 15.13
CA ARG A 559 16.15 -21.58 15.52
C ARG A 559 16.90 -20.73 14.51
N PRO A 560 17.79 -19.84 14.95
CA PRO A 560 18.59 -18.97 14.06
C PRO A 560 19.45 -19.75 13.04
N GLU A 561 19.98 -20.92 13.42
CA GLU A 561 20.83 -21.74 12.54
C GLU A 561 20.09 -22.36 11.36
N ASP A 562 18.75 -22.51 11.44
CA ASP A 562 17.94 -23.08 10.38
C ASP A 562 17.33 -21.99 9.45
N LEU A 563 17.51 -20.70 9.80
CA LEU A 563 16.81 -19.58 9.19
C LEU A 563 17.06 -19.45 7.68
N ASP A 564 18.32 -19.34 7.29
CA ASP A 564 18.70 -19.14 5.89
C ASP A 564 18.26 -20.32 5.02
N ALA A 565 18.50 -21.55 5.49
CA ALA A 565 18.11 -22.77 4.77
C ALA A 565 16.59 -22.86 4.58
N THR A 566 15.79 -22.42 5.57
CA THR A 566 14.33 -22.43 5.47
C THR A 566 13.83 -21.39 4.44
N ILE A 567 14.43 -20.18 4.43
CA ILE A 567 14.08 -19.14 3.44
C ILE A 567 14.49 -19.59 2.04
N GLU A 568 15.70 -20.15 1.86
CA GLU A 568 16.17 -20.66 0.56
C GLU A 568 15.28 -21.80 0.05
N GLN A 569 14.83 -22.70 0.93
CA GLN A 569 13.88 -23.76 0.58
C GLN A 569 12.57 -23.16 0.07
N ALA A 570 12.02 -22.14 0.71
CA ALA A 570 10.82 -21.46 0.25
C ALA A 570 11.04 -20.75 -1.10
N MET A 571 12.21 -20.13 -1.29
CA MET A 571 12.56 -19.46 -2.57
C MET A 571 12.63 -20.45 -3.73
N ALA A 572 13.02 -21.70 -3.50
CA ALA A 572 13.10 -22.73 -4.52
C ALA A 572 11.73 -23.23 -4.99
N ILE A 573 10.65 -23.04 -4.22
CA ILE A 573 9.29 -23.52 -4.53
C ILE A 573 8.52 -22.39 -5.25
N ASN A 574 8.22 -22.58 -6.55
CA ASN A 574 7.59 -21.54 -7.37
C ASN A 574 6.33 -22.04 -8.13
N ASP A 575 5.85 -23.22 -7.80
CA ASP A 575 4.65 -23.84 -8.41
C ASP A 575 3.37 -23.68 -7.55
N ARG A 576 3.52 -23.26 -6.28
CA ARG A 576 2.41 -23.08 -5.33
C ARG A 576 2.79 -22.14 -4.19
N PRO A 577 1.80 -21.66 -3.39
CA PRO A 577 2.11 -20.85 -2.21
C PRO A 577 2.93 -21.62 -1.16
N VAL A 578 3.81 -20.90 -0.48
CA VAL A 578 4.60 -21.41 0.65
C VAL A 578 4.30 -20.55 1.88
N ILE A 579 4.08 -21.20 3.03
CA ILE A 579 3.91 -20.52 4.32
C ILE A 579 5.03 -20.98 5.23
N ILE A 580 5.74 -20.03 5.82
CA ILE A 580 6.75 -20.29 6.84
C ILE A 580 6.25 -19.75 8.18
N ASP A 581 6.09 -20.61 9.16
CA ASP A 581 5.85 -20.26 10.56
C ASP A 581 7.17 -19.99 11.26
N PHE A 582 7.56 -18.72 11.36
CA PHE A 582 8.74 -18.30 12.12
C PHE A 582 8.33 -18.06 13.57
N VAL A 583 8.68 -18.99 14.44
CA VAL A 583 8.42 -18.87 15.89
C VAL A 583 9.52 -18.01 16.51
N VAL A 584 9.15 -16.78 16.83
CA VAL A 584 10.11 -15.73 17.22
C VAL A 584 10.00 -15.32 18.68
N GLU A 585 11.02 -14.58 19.15
CA GLU A 585 11.03 -14.00 20.49
C GLU A 585 9.78 -13.13 20.73
N ARG A 586 9.08 -13.44 21.81
CA ARG A 586 7.76 -12.88 22.11
C ARG A 586 7.79 -11.42 22.51
N ASP A 587 8.77 -11.05 23.32
CA ASP A 587 8.85 -9.73 23.94
C ASP A 587 9.78 -8.77 23.18
N ALA A 588 10.14 -9.13 21.94
CA ALA A 588 10.86 -8.24 21.05
C ALA A 588 10.07 -6.96 20.78
N MET A 589 10.76 -5.82 20.86
CA MET A 589 10.16 -4.49 20.66
C MET A 589 10.71 -3.82 19.41
N VAL A 590 9.90 -2.93 18.84
CA VAL A 590 10.32 -2.08 17.73
C VAL A 590 10.99 -0.83 18.28
N TRP A 591 12.26 -0.65 17.93
CA TRP A 591 13.06 0.53 18.23
C TRP A 591 13.75 1.02 16.95
N PRO A 592 14.08 2.32 16.83
CA PRO A 592 13.75 3.44 17.70
C PRO A 592 12.23 3.71 17.81
N MET A 593 11.84 4.59 18.76
CA MET A 593 10.44 4.96 18.94
C MET A 593 10.28 6.41 19.37
N VAL A 594 9.36 7.14 18.74
CA VAL A 594 8.78 8.39 19.21
C VAL A 594 7.38 8.07 19.72
N PRO A 595 7.05 8.22 21.01
CA PRO A 595 5.70 7.97 21.50
C PRO A 595 4.66 8.86 20.82
N ALA A 596 3.43 8.36 20.64
CA ALA A 596 2.37 9.12 19.98
C ALA A 596 2.05 10.43 20.72
N GLY A 597 1.96 11.53 19.98
CA GLY A 597 1.62 12.85 20.54
C GLY A 597 2.76 13.54 21.29
N VAL A 598 3.98 13.00 21.20
CA VAL A 598 5.18 13.58 21.82
C VAL A 598 6.07 14.19 20.72
N SER A 599 6.92 15.16 21.08
CA SER A 599 7.90 15.76 20.16
C SER A 599 8.87 14.72 19.60
N ASN A 600 9.28 14.89 18.36
CA ASN A 600 10.31 14.08 17.73
C ASN A 600 11.68 14.17 18.46
N ASP A 601 11.90 15.23 19.24
CA ASP A 601 13.09 15.36 20.12
C ASP A 601 13.14 14.31 21.22
N ALA A 602 11.99 13.69 21.58
CA ALA A 602 11.89 12.65 22.58
C ALA A 602 12.09 11.24 22.02
N ILE A 603 12.73 11.08 20.87
CA ILE A 603 13.03 9.78 20.29
C ILE A 603 13.85 8.91 21.26
N GLN A 604 13.45 7.65 21.38
CA GLN A 604 14.12 6.63 22.19
C GLN A 604 14.73 5.55 21.31
N ILE A 605 15.94 5.10 21.64
CA ILE A 605 16.64 4.03 20.94
C ILE A 605 16.47 2.66 21.62
N ALA A 606 16.05 2.65 22.87
CA ALA A 606 15.68 1.48 23.67
C ALA A 606 14.79 1.94 24.83
N ARG A 607 14.28 1.00 25.67
CA ARG A 607 13.55 1.34 26.90
C ARG A 607 14.44 2.21 27.79
N ASP A 608 13.94 3.39 28.15
CA ASP A 608 14.64 4.38 29.00
C ASP A 608 16.01 4.84 28.47
N ALA A 609 16.23 4.74 27.15
CA ALA A 609 17.47 5.18 26.51
C ALA A 609 17.17 6.09 25.31
N ALA A 610 17.75 7.29 25.32
CA ALA A 610 17.67 8.27 24.22
C ALA A 610 19.06 8.42 23.57
N PRO A 611 19.15 9.00 22.35
CA PRO A 611 20.44 9.40 21.78
C PRO A 611 21.15 10.40 22.69
N GLU A 612 22.48 10.29 22.74
CA GLU A 612 23.31 11.28 23.42
C GLU A 612 23.68 12.39 22.43
N TRP A 613 23.22 13.61 22.71
CA TRP A 613 23.48 14.77 21.87
C TRP A 613 24.73 15.52 22.34
N ASP A 614 25.48 16.10 21.43
CA ASP A 614 26.53 17.02 21.81
C ASP A 614 25.93 18.32 22.43
N ARG A 615 26.80 19.21 22.94
CA ARG A 615 26.33 20.39 23.69
C ARG A 615 25.47 21.34 22.84
N GLU A 616 25.80 21.51 21.57
CA GLU A 616 25.05 22.39 20.66
C GLU A 616 23.70 21.78 20.30
N GLU A 617 23.67 20.47 20.10
CA GLU A 617 22.45 19.70 19.86
C GLU A 617 21.53 19.73 21.10
N SER A 618 22.08 19.61 22.30
CA SER A 618 21.33 19.66 23.57
C SER A 618 20.73 21.05 23.82
N GLU A 619 21.48 22.12 23.58
CA GLU A 619 21.00 23.52 23.72
C GLU A 619 19.84 23.79 22.74
N ALA A 620 19.88 23.24 21.52
CA ALA A 620 18.80 23.37 20.55
C ALA A 620 17.51 22.61 20.96
N ILE A 621 17.65 21.44 21.63
CA ILE A 621 16.53 20.68 22.20
C ILE A 621 15.85 21.46 23.32
N GLU A 622 16.64 22.01 24.25
CA GLU A 622 16.12 22.80 25.38
C GLU A 622 15.33 24.03 24.90
N GLN A 623 15.83 24.74 23.88
CA GLN A 623 15.13 25.88 23.29
C GLN A 623 13.81 25.49 22.61
N SER A 624 13.72 24.30 22.00
CA SER A 624 12.48 23.81 21.37
C SER A 624 11.42 23.39 22.41
N THR A 625 11.84 22.88 23.57
CA THR A 625 10.94 22.44 24.66
C THR A 625 10.44 23.61 25.50
N ASP A 626 11.24 24.67 25.69
CA ASP A 626 10.83 25.87 26.45
C ASP A 626 9.78 26.70 25.69
N ALA A 627 9.82 26.71 24.37
CA ALA A 627 8.79 27.36 23.54
C ALA A 627 7.39 26.76 23.72
N ASP A 628 7.29 25.49 24.12
CA ASP A 628 6.02 24.80 24.41
C ASP A 628 5.44 25.14 25.80
N HIS A 629 6.25 25.61 26.75
CA HIS A 629 5.77 25.96 28.08
C HIS A 629 5.19 27.37 28.21
N ASP A 630 5.59 28.30 27.35
CA ASP A 630 5.09 29.69 27.36
C ASP A 630 3.82 29.92 26.54
N GLY A 631 3.31 28.88 25.87
CA GLY A 631 2.12 28.91 25.00
C GLY A 631 0.83 28.33 25.61
N LYS A 632 0.76 28.11 26.95
CA LYS A 632 -0.47 27.67 27.65
C LYS A 632 -1.14 28.76 28.44
#